data_a1ece001634ebc7538eaa24d5b6af8cd
#
_entry.id   a1ece001634ebc7538eaa24d5b6af8cd
#
_cell.length_a   1.000
_cell.length_b   1.000
_cell.length_c   1.000
_cell.angle_alpha   90.00
_cell.angle_beta   90.00
_cell.angle_gamma   90.00
#
_symmetry.space_group_name_H-M   'P 1'
#
loop_
_entity.id
_entity.type
_entity.pdbx_description
1 polymer ?
#
loop_
_entity_poly.entity_id
_entity_poly.type
_entity_poly.pdbx_seq_one_letter_code
_entity_poly.pdbx_strand_id
1 'polypeptide(L)'
;ILGAIFCGPKKGAFLGFVFGLTSFIKNTLMPTSMSAFVFSPILASSIDGAAGVVKSTIICFVPRILVGIIPYFVYRGIVKLTTSSHAKAAKVISNLVISVLLLVGIHAFFAKMLTTDSKEMIGWISGAAAAVIYFIVVELTGRKKDGRFLGYVYAGVTGALTNTLLVMP
;
A
#
# COMPACT_ATOMS: atom_id res chain seq x y z
N ILE A 1 9.50 2.90 0.13
CA ILE A 1 8.76 4.06 0.68
C ILE A 1 9.75 5.14 1.11
N LEU A 2 10.64 4.91 2.08
CA LEU A 2 11.60 5.91 2.56
C LEU A 2 12.48 6.46 1.43
N GLY A 3 13.00 5.60 0.56
CA GLY A 3 13.77 6.03 -0.61
C GLY A 3 13.01 6.97 -1.54
N ALA A 4 11.69 6.79 -1.69
CA ALA A 4 10.85 7.70 -2.47
C ALA A 4 10.76 9.09 -1.82
N ILE A 5 10.56 9.13 -0.51
CA ILE A 5 10.37 10.39 0.25
C ILE A 5 11.67 11.23 0.24
N PHE A 6 12.82 10.59 0.49
CA PHE A 6 14.10 11.30 0.59
C PHE A 6 14.75 11.59 -0.76
N CYS A 7 14.66 10.67 -1.70
CA CYS A 7 15.36 10.75 -2.98
C CYS A 7 14.50 11.28 -4.14
N GLY A 8 13.20 11.47 -3.90
CA GLY A 8 12.24 11.94 -4.89
C GLY A 8 11.59 10.82 -5.72
N PRO A 9 10.53 11.16 -6.51
CA PRO A 9 9.68 10.16 -7.16
C PRO A 9 10.40 9.37 -8.25
N LYS A 10 11.34 9.97 -8.97
CA LYS A 10 12.12 9.27 -10.02
C LYS A 10 12.98 8.16 -9.44
N LYS A 11 13.73 8.47 -8.38
CA LYS A 11 14.56 7.46 -7.68
C LYS A 11 13.69 6.44 -6.92
N GLY A 12 12.53 6.88 -6.40
CA GLY A 12 11.54 6.00 -5.81
C GLY A 12 10.98 4.99 -6.81
N ALA A 13 10.63 5.43 -8.02
CA ALA A 13 10.20 4.57 -9.11
C ALA A 13 11.26 3.54 -9.50
N PHE A 14 12.52 3.97 -9.60
CA PHE A 14 13.65 3.08 -9.88
C PHE A 14 13.82 2.01 -8.79
N LEU A 15 13.76 2.40 -7.51
CA LEU A 15 13.80 1.45 -6.40
C LEU A 15 12.61 0.48 -6.43
N GLY A 16 11.43 0.95 -6.79
CA GLY A 16 10.24 0.12 -6.99
C GLY A 16 10.42 -0.87 -8.14
N PHE A 17 11.01 -0.45 -9.24
CA PHE A 17 11.36 -1.33 -10.35
C PHE A 17 12.38 -2.40 -9.95
N VAL A 18 13.46 -2.03 -9.26
CA VAL A 18 14.46 -2.99 -8.74
C VAL A 18 13.81 -4.00 -7.80
N PHE A 19 12.89 -3.55 -6.93
CA PHE A 19 12.13 -4.45 -6.05
C PHE A 19 11.23 -5.41 -6.85
N GLY A 20 10.59 -4.93 -7.91
CA GLY A 20 9.81 -5.77 -8.83
C GLY A 20 10.69 -6.82 -9.52
N LEU A 21 11.85 -6.41 -10.00
CA LEU A 21 12.83 -7.30 -10.64
C LEU A 21 13.34 -8.38 -9.68
N THR A 22 13.65 -8.02 -8.44
CA THR A 22 14.07 -8.98 -7.41
C THR A 22 12.95 -9.98 -7.11
N SER A 23 11.69 -9.51 -7.02
CA SER A 23 10.53 -10.38 -6.84
C SER A 23 10.35 -11.33 -8.03
N PHE A 24 10.52 -10.85 -9.25
CA PHE A 24 10.48 -11.67 -10.46
C PHE A 24 11.53 -12.77 -10.43
N ILE A 25 12.79 -12.44 -10.19
CA ILE A 25 13.90 -13.40 -10.13
C ILE A 25 13.66 -14.43 -9.04
N LYS A 26 13.29 -14.01 -7.83
CA LYS A 26 13.00 -14.90 -6.71
C LYS A 26 11.90 -15.91 -7.03
N ASN A 27 10.77 -15.43 -7.53
CA ASN A 27 9.62 -16.30 -7.83
C ASN A 27 9.86 -17.22 -9.03
N THR A 28 10.75 -16.86 -9.95
CA THR A 28 11.14 -17.70 -11.08
C THR A 28 12.10 -18.80 -10.66
N LEU A 29 13.09 -18.49 -9.81
CA LEU A 29 14.13 -19.45 -9.38
C LEU A 29 13.67 -20.35 -8.23
N MET A 30 12.82 -19.82 -7.34
CA MET A 30 12.32 -20.52 -6.15
C MET A 30 10.81 -20.36 -6.02
N PRO A 31 10.01 -21.07 -6.81
CA PRO A 31 8.56 -21.04 -6.72
C PRO A 31 8.09 -21.78 -5.46
N THR A 32 7.98 -21.07 -4.34
CA THR A 32 7.60 -21.65 -3.04
C THR A 32 6.08 -21.71 -2.82
N SER A 33 5.29 -21.06 -3.66
CA SER A 33 3.83 -20.97 -3.51
C SER A 33 3.13 -20.78 -4.85
N MET A 34 1.81 -21.04 -4.87
CA MET A 34 0.96 -20.80 -6.05
C MET A 34 1.02 -19.34 -6.55
N SER A 35 1.28 -18.39 -5.66
CA SER A 35 1.47 -16.99 -6.04
C SER A 35 2.72 -16.77 -6.90
N ALA A 36 3.69 -17.67 -6.92
CA ALA A 36 4.85 -17.57 -7.79
C ALA A 36 4.47 -17.52 -9.28
N PHE A 37 3.42 -18.25 -9.68
CA PHE A 37 2.91 -18.24 -11.05
C PHE A 37 2.33 -16.87 -11.45
N VAL A 38 1.79 -16.12 -10.50
CA VAL A 38 1.26 -14.77 -10.74
C VAL A 38 2.39 -13.75 -10.88
N PHE A 39 3.50 -13.93 -10.16
CA PHE A 39 4.61 -12.98 -10.13
C PHE A 39 5.77 -13.32 -11.08
N SER A 40 5.73 -14.46 -11.75
CA SER A 40 6.73 -14.88 -12.72
C SER A 40 6.12 -14.99 -14.11
N PRO A 41 6.44 -14.09 -15.05
CA PRO A 41 6.00 -14.20 -16.44
C PRO A 41 6.39 -15.51 -17.11
N ILE A 42 7.52 -16.10 -16.75
CA ILE A 42 7.99 -17.38 -17.29
C ILE A 42 7.08 -18.52 -16.85
N LEU A 43 6.73 -18.59 -15.56
CA LEU A 43 5.82 -19.60 -15.04
C LEU A 43 4.37 -19.36 -15.50
N ALA A 44 3.95 -18.11 -15.60
CA ALA A 44 2.62 -17.74 -16.11
C ALA A 44 2.41 -18.13 -17.58
N SER A 45 3.47 -18.16 -18.39
CA SER A 45 3.41 -18.59 -19.79
C SER A 45 3.01 -20.05 -19.95
N SER A 46 3.32 -20.90 -18.98
CA SER A 46 2.97 -22.32 -18.98
C SER A 46 1.48 -22.58 -18.71
N ILE A 47 0.75 -21.60 -18.15
CA ILE A 47 -0.68 -21.71 -17.82
C ILE A 47 -1.53 -21.02 -18.89
N ASP A 48 -1.27 -19.73 -19.15
CA ASP A 48 -2.11 -18.84 -19.98
C ASP A 48 -1.38 -18.36 -21.26
N GLY A 49 -0.23 -18.95 -21.61
CA GLY A 49 0.55 -18.54 -22.79
C GLY A 49 0.96 -17.07 -22.76
N ALA A 50 0.87 -16.39 -23.90
CA ALA A 50 1.26 -14.97 -24.03
C ALA A 50 0.44 -14.02 -23.14
N ALA A 51 -0.84 -14.30 -22.91
CA ALA A 51 -1.69 -13.51 -22.04
C ALA A 51 -1.24 -13.59 -20.58
N GLY A 52 -0.79 -14.75 -20.12
CA GLY A 52 -0.22 -14.96 -18.79
C GLY A 52 1.06 -14.14 -18.56
N VAL A 53 1.93 -14.09 -19.57
CA VAL A 53 3.16 -13.26 -19.52
C VAL A 53 2.85 -11.80 -19.30
N VAL A 54 1.91 -11.23 -20.07
CA VAL A 54 1.54 -9.82 -19.98
C VAL A 54 0.91 -9.51 -18.62
N LYS A 55 -0.07 -10.30 -18.19
CA LYS A 55 -0.75 -10.14 -16.90
C LYS A 55 0.26 -10.20 -15.73
N SER A 56 1.10 -11.23 -15.71
CA SER A 56 2.11 -11.42 -14.67
C SER A 56 3.13 -10.27 -14.62
N THR A 57 3.58 -9.80 -15.78
CA THR A 57 4.50 -8.66 -15.86
C THR A 57 3.87 -7.39 -15.27
N ILE A 58 2.63 -7.08 -15.62
CA ILE A 58 1.90 -5.93 -15.08
C ILE A 58 1.76 -6.05 -13.57
N ILE A 59 1.28 -7.19 -13.07
CA ILE A 59 1.08 -7.43 -11.63
C ILE A 59 2.41 -7.42 -10.86
N CYS A 60 3.49 -7.84 -11.47
CA CYS A 60 4.80 -7.85 -10.82
C CYS A 60 5.41 -6.44 -10.72
N PHE A 61 5.35 -5.63 -11.77
CA PHE A 61 6.09 -4.35 -11.84
C PHE A 61 5.24 -3.14 -11.46
N VAL A 62 4.00 -3.04 -11.94
CA VAL A 62 3.18 -1.83 -11.75
C VAL A 62 2.95 -1.50 -10.27
N PRO A 63 2.51 -2.42 -9.40
CA PRO A 63 2.31 -2.11 -7.99
C PRO A 63 3.60 -1.67 -7.29
N ARG A 64 4.73 -2.29 -7.60
CA ARG A 64 6.03 -1.99 -7.00
C ARG A 64 6.53 -0.61 -7.38
N ILE A 65 6.38 -0.22 -8.64
CA ILE A 65 6.71 1.13 -9.12
C ILE A 65 5.80 2.16 -8.47
N LEU A 66 4.49 1.89 -8.38
CA LEU A 66 3.53 2.79 -7.73
C LEU A 66 3.80 2.96 -6.24
N VAL A 67 4.14 1.88 -5.51
CA VAL A 67 4.60 1.97 -4.11
C VAL A 67 5.89 2.80 -3.98
N GLY A 68 6.70 2.88 -5.02
CA GLY A 68 7.87 3.75 -5.10
C GLY A 68 7.56 5.22 -5.40
N ILE A 69 6.37 5.54 -5.92
CA ILE A 69 6.01 6.89 -6.37
C ILE A 69 4.97 7.54 -5.45
N ILE A 70 3.86 6.85 -5.19
CA ILE A 70 2.69 7.38 -4.46
C ILE A 70 3.05 7.97 -3.09
N PRO A 71 3.86 7.32 -2.24
CA PRO A 71 4.22 7.85 -0.92
C PRO A 71 4.89 9.22 -0.96
N TYR A 72 5.65 9.53 -2.01
CA TYR A 72 6.27 10.84 -2.17
C TYR A 72 5.22 11.94 -2.36
N PHE A 73 4.24 11.72 -3.24
CA PHE A 73 3.20 12.71 -3.48
C PHE A 73 2.29 12.89 -2.27
N VAL A 74 1.97 11.79 -1.57
CA VAL A 74 1.20 11.85 -0.32
C VAL A 74 1.97 12.63 0.73
N TYR A 75 3.25 12.34 0.92
CA TYR A 75 4.11 13.07 1.86
C TYR A 75 4.11 14.58 1.57
N ARG A 76 4.41 14.96 0.31
CA ARG A 76 4.42 16.38 -0.09
C ARG A 76 3.05 17.06 0.07
N GLY A 77 1.98 16.36 -0.30
CA GLY A 77 0.62 16.86 -0.15
C GLY A 77 0.29 17.15 1.32
N ILE A 78 0.54 16.19 2.20
CA ILE A 78 0.28 16.33 3.64
C ILE A 78 1.14 17.43 4.27
N VAL A 79 2.43 17.49 3.97
CA VAL A 79 3.29 18.56 4.47
C VAL A 79 2.81 19.93 4.01
N LYS A 80 2.43 20.08 2.75
CA LYS A 80 1.88 21.32 2.20
C LYS A 80 0.56 21.71 2.88
N LEU A 81 -0.36 20.75 3.07
CA LEU A 81 -1.64 20.96 3.73
C LEU A 81 -1.47 21.33 5.21
N THR A 82 -0.53 20.70 5.91
CA THR A 82 -0.29 20.98 7.34
C THR A 82 0.47 22.26 7.59
N THR A 83 1.05 22.88 6.56
CA THR A 83 1.70 24.21 6.64
C THR A 83 0.73 25.34 6.25
N SER A 84 -0.46 25.04 5.73
CA SER A 84 -1.48 26.01 5.32
C SER A 84 -2.27 26.58 6.51
N SER A 85 -2.96 27.68 6.29
CA SER A 85 -3.82 28.36 7.28
C SER A 85 -4.92 27.46 7.90
N HIS A 86 -5.33 26.41 7.20
CA HIS A 86 -6.34 25.44 7.64
C HIS A 86 -5.74 24.10 8.11
N ALA A 87 -4.51 24.15 8.66
CA ALA A 87 -3.74 22.97 9.04
C ALA A 87 -4.48 21.98 9.98
N LYS A 88 -5.29 22.50 10.94
CA LYS A 88 -6.04 21.61 11.85
C LYS A 88 -7.11 20.80 11.13
N ALA A 89 -7.93 21.45 10.30
CA ALA A 89 -8.97 20.77 9.53
C ALA A 89 -8.37 19.78 8.52
N ALA A 90 -7.29 20.17 7.84
CA ALA A 90 -6.59 19.32 6.88
C ALA A 90 -6.01 18.05 7.56
N LYS A 91 -5.47 18.17 8.78
CA LYS A 91 -4.97 17.03 9.57
C LYS A 91 -6.10 16.04 9.89
N VAL A 92 -7.23 16.53 10.41
CA VAL A 92 -8.36 15.69 10.80
C VAL A 92 -8.97 15.00 9.57
N ILE A 93 -9.18 15.72 8.48
CA ILE A 93 -9.76 15.17 7.24
C ILE A 93 -8.83 14.11 6.66
N SER A 94 -7.52 14.37 6.57
CA SER A 94 -6.55 13.39 6.07
C SER A 94 -6.50 12.15 6.95
N ASN A 95 -6.55 12.31 8.28
CA ASN A 95 -6.58 11.20 9.22
C ASN A 95 -7.85 10.35 9.07
N LEU A 96 -9.00 10.99 8.89
CA LEU A 96 -10.27 10.31 8.65
C LEU A 96 -10.26 9.53 7.34
N VAL A 97 -9.78 10.12 6.25
CA VAL A 97 -9.67 9.44 4.95
C VAL A 97 -8.83 8.17 5.04
N ILE A 98 -7.68 8.24 5.70
CA ILE A 98 -6.80 7.06 5.85
C ILE A 98 -7.43 6.01 6.78
N SER A 99 -8.13 6.42 7.83
CA SER A 99 -8.86 5.49 8.70
C SER A 99 -9.93 4.72 7.94
N VAL A 100 -10.67 5.38 7.07
CA VAL A 100 -11.67 4.74 6.18
C VAL A 100 -10.98 3.79 5.20
N LEU A 101 -9.87 4.20 4.57
CA LEU A 101 -9.11 3.33 3.67
C LEU A 101 -8.55 2.10 4.38
N LEU A 102 -8.08 2.23 5.62
CA LEU A 102 -7.65 1.10 6.44
C LEU A 102 -8.80 0.15 6.75
N LEU A 103 -9.96 0.68 7.13
CA LEU A 103 -11.15 -0.13 7.40
C LEU A 103 -11.51 -0.96 6.17
N VAL A 104 -11.66 -0.31 5.01
CA VAL A 104 -12.01 -0.99 3.74
C VAL A 104 -10.92 -1.97 3.33
N GLY A 105 -9.64 -1.62 3.45
CA GLY A 105 -8.52 -2.49 3.10
C GLY A 105 -8.45 -3.74 3.97
N ILE A 106 -8.65 -3.61 5.27
CA ILE A 106 -8.66 -4.75 6.21
C ILE A 106 -9.89 -5.62 5.97
N HIS A 107 -11.07 -5.01 5.80
CA HIS A 107 -12.29 -5.75 5.46
C HIS A 107 -12.09 -6.57 4.17
N ALA A 108 -11.60 -5.97 3.10
CA ALA A 108 -11.36 -6.65 1.83
C ALA A 108 -10.34 -7.78 1.96
N PHE A 109 -9.31 -7.61 2.80
CA PHE A 109 -8.34 -8.64 3.11
C PHE A 109 -8.99 -9.85 3.80
N PHE A 110 -9.74 -9.63 4.87
CA PHE A 110 -10.39 -10.72 5.61
C PHE A 110 -11.49 -11.39 4.81
N ALA A 111 -12.25 -10.64 4.01
CA ALA A 111 -13.28 -11.19 3.14
C ALA A 111 -12.73 -12.18 2.10
N LYS A 112 -11.47 -12.02 1.69
CA LYS A 112 -10.79 -12.93 0.76
C LYS A 112 -10.03 -14.06 1.44
N MET A 113 -9.48 -13.82 2.64
CA MET A 113 -8.64 -14.82 3.34
C MET A 113 -9.45 -15.86 4.10
N LEU A 114 -10.61 -15.49 4.62
CA LEU A 114 -11.43 -16.38 5.43
C LEU A 114 -12.49 -17.09 4.57
N THR A 115 -12.62 -18.41 4.77
CA THR A 115 -13.64 -19.25 4.13
C THR A 115 -14.85 -19.51 5.06
N THR A 116 -14.87 -18.88 6.25
CA THR A 116 -15.89 -19.07 7.29
C THR A 116 -17.12 -18.20 7.02
N ASP A 117 -18.31 -18.66 7.38
CA ASP A 117 -19.57 -17.89 7.21
C ASP A 117 -19.57 -16.52 7.90
N SER A 118 -18.79 -16.38 9.00
CA SER A 118 -18.64 -15.12 9.74
C SER A 118 -17.56 -14.16 9.19
N LYS A 119 -17.00 -14.43 8.02
CA LYS A 119 -15.87 -13.65 7.43
C LYS A 119 -16.15 -12.14 7.32
N GLU A 120 -17.37 -11.78 6.93
CA GLU A 120 -17.74 -10.38 6.77
C GLU A 120 -17.79 -9.67 8.13
N MET A 121 -18.39 -10.29 9.12
CA MET A 121 -18.47 -9.72 10.47
C MET A 121 -17.07 -9.55 11.08
N ILE A 122 -16.21 -10.56 10.97
CA ILE A 122 -14.82 -10.49 11.45
C ILE A 122 -14.04 -9.39 10.72
N GLY A 123 -14.22 -9.28 9.40
CA GLY A 123 -13.60 -8.24 8.59
C GLY A 123 -14.00 -6.82 9.02
N TRP A 124 -15.30 -6.60 9.27
CA TRP A 124 -15.80 -5.30 9.73
C TRP A 124 -15.34 -4.97 11.15
N ILE A 125 -15.39 -5.92 12.09
CA ILE A 125 -14.97 -5.70 13.48
C ILE A 125 -13.47 -5.41 13.54
N SER A 126 -12.64 -6.22 12.89
CA SER A 126 -11.19 -6.04 12.88
C SER A 126 -10.78 -4.76 12.16
N GLY A 127 -11.43 -4.44 11.03
CA GLY A 127 -11.22 -3.20 10.30
C GLY A 127 -11.59 -1.97 11.10
N ALA A 128 -12.74 -1.99 11.78
CA ALA A 128 -13.19 -0.90 12.64
C ALA A 128 -12.25 -0.71 13.84
N ALA A 129 -11.87 -1.78 14.52
CA ALA A 129 -10.92 -1.72 15.64
C ALA A 129 -9.57 -1.12 15.21
N ALA A 130 -9.00 -1.59 14.11
CA ALA A 130 -7.74 -1.06 13.58
C ALA A 130 -7.85 0.42 13.16
N ALA A 131 -8.95 0.82 12.50
CA ALA A 131 -9.19 2.18 12.08
C ALA A 131 -9.33 3.14 13.28
N VAL A 132 -10.04 2.73 14.33
CA VAL A 132 -10.20 3.52 15.56
C VAL A 132 -8.88 3.65 16.30
N ILE A 133 -8.15 2.57 16.49
CA ILE A 133 -6.82 2.59 17.14
C ILE A 133 -5.88 3.51 16.36
N TYR A 134 -5.81 3.36 15.03
CA TYR A 134 -5.01 4.22 14.17
C TYR A 134 -5.39 5.70 14.33
N PHE A 135 -6.69 6.00 14.26
CA PHE A 135 -7.19 7.38 14.39
C PHE A 135 -6.79 8.00 15.72
N ILE A 136 -6.99 7.28 16.84
CA ILE A 136 -6.65 7.75 18.19
C ILE A 136 -5.13 7.97 18.32
N VAL A 137 -4.33 6.99 17.91
CA VAL A 137 -2.86 7.05 18.02
C VAL A 137 -2.31 8.22 17.21
N VAL A 138 -2.75 8.38 15.96
CA VAL A 138 -2.26 9.45 15.08
C VAL A 138 -2.76 10.83 15.55
N GLU A 139 -3.99 10.94 16.04
CA GLU A 139 -4.52 12.20 16.57
C GLU A 139 -3.78 12.63 17.85
N LEU A 140 -3.59 11.71 18.80
CA LEU A 140 -2.86 12.00 20.04
C LEU A 140 -1.38 12.34 19.79
N THR A 141 -0.73 11.59 18.93
CA THR A 141 0.68 11.80 18.59
C THR A 141 0.87 13.02 17.70
N GLY A 142 -0.04 13.27 16.77
CA GLY A 142 0.01 14.36 15.81
C GLY A 142 -0.26 15.75 16.42
N ARG A 143 -0.92 15.82 17.58
CA ARG A 143 -1.14 17.09 18.28
C ARG A 143 0.15 17.75 18.75
N LYS A 144 1.16 16.94 19.10
CA LYS A 144 2.44 17.40 19.67
C LYS A 144 3.59 17.44 18.66
N LYS A 145 3.40 16.92 17.42
CA LYS A 145 4.47 16.76 16.44
C LYS A 145 4.24 17.59 15.17
N ASP A 146 5.35 17.89 14.49
CA ASP A 146 5.39 18.63 13.23
C ASP A 146 4.62 17.91 12.12
N GLY A 147 4.10 18.69 11.15
CA GLY A 147 3.41 18.16 9.96
C GLY A 147 4.24 17.17 9.14
N ARG A 148 5.58 17.21 9.25
CA ARG A 148 6.48 16.24 8.63
C ARG A 148 6.30 14.83 9.18
N PHE A 149 6.12 14.69 10.50
CA PHE A 149 5.87 13.38 11.12
C PHE A 149 4.59 12.74 10.59
N LEU A 150 3.51 13.52 10.51
CA LEU A 150 2.26 13.05 9.90
C LEU A 150 2.44 12.66 8.44
N GLY A 151 3.22 13.44 7.69
CA GLY A 151 3.58 13.11 6.31
C GLY A 151 4.24 11.74 6.18
N TYR A 152 5.16 11.38 7.07
CA TYR A 152 5.81 10.05 7.08
C TYR A 152 4.83 8.92 7.40
N VAL A 153 3.97 9.11 8.41
CA VAL A 153 2.95 8.12 8.80
C VAL A 153 1.99 7.86 7.63
N TYR A 154 1.47 8.91 7.04
CA TYR A 154 0.52 8.79 5.93
C TYR A 154 1.14 8.19 4.68
N ALA A 155 2.37 8.59 4.34
CA ALA A 155 3.09 7.97 3.23
C ALA A 155 3.36 6.48 3.46
N GLY A 156 3.67 6.10 4.69
CA GLY A 156 3.88 4.69 5.08
C GLY A 156 2.61 3.86 4.90
N VAL A 157 1.50 4.32 5.49
CA VAL A 157 0.20 3.63 5.40
C VAL A 157 -0.29 3.56 3.96
N THR A 158 -0.21 4.67 3.22
CA THR A 158 -0.65 4.70 1.81
C THR A 158 0.19 3.77 0.95
N GLY A 159 1.50 3.72 1.17
CA GLY A 159 2.38 2.80 0.45
C GLY A 159 2.04 1.33 0.73
N ALA A 160 1.76 0.97 1.98
CA ALA A 160 1.32 -0.37 2.34
C ALA A 160 -0.03 -0.72 1.70
N LEU A 161 -1.01 0.18 1.79
CA LEU A 161 -2.33 -0.01 1.17
C LEU A 161 -2.25 -0.12 -0.35
N THR A 162 -1.43 0.70 -1.01
CA THR A 162 -1.21 0.62 -2.46
C THR A 162 -0.71 -0.76 -2.86
N ASN A 163 0.27 -1.32 -2.12
CA ASN A 163 0.75 -2.66 -2.41
C ASN A 163 -0.34 -3.71 -2.20
N THR A 164 -1.09 -3.64 -1.10
CA THR A 164 -2.13 -4.63 -0.78
C THR A 164 -3.28 -4.60 -1.77
N LEU A 165 -3.80 -3.41 -2.10
CA LEU A 165 -4.94 -3.26 -3.02
C LEU A 165 -4.60 -3.62 -4.47
N LEU A 166 -3.35 -3.39 -4.91
CA LEU A 166 -2.94 -3.67 -6.29
C LEU A 166 -2.41 -5.09 -6.50
N VAL A 167 -1.97 -5.77 -5.44
CA VAL A 167 -1.40 -7.12 -5.53
C VAL A 167 -2.41 -8.20 -5.14
N MET A 168 -3.46 -7.84 -4.40
CA MET A 168 -4.56 -8.75 -4.02
C MET A 168 -5.86 -8.33 -4.74
N PRO A 169 -5.99 -8.59 -6.04
CA PRO A 169 -7.24 -8.37 -6.76
C PRO A 169 -8.29 -9.43 -6.40
#